data_3bf56783ec840cba6e8025aea9307228
#
_entry.id   3bf56783ec840cba6e8025aea9307228
#
_cell.length_a   1.000
_cell.length_b   1.000
_cell.length_c   1.000
_cell.angle_alpha   90.00
_cell.angle_beta   90.00
_cell.angle_gamma   90.00
#
_symmetry.space_group_name_H-M   'P 1'
#
loop_
_entity.id
_entity.type
_entity.pdbx_description
1 polymer ?
#
loop_
_entity_poly.entity_id
_entity_poly.type
_entity_poly.pdbx_seq_one_letter_code
_entity_poly.pdbx_strand_id
1 'polypeptide(L)'
;MGTRIPRAVGMAVVSGVVALTLGCSVSAPGGKPPAATVDEAKAFLEDANRTLLRLGISAAQAGWVAQNFITADTEALDARATQQISDAAAKLAKEAARFDKVQLPPDQRRQIDLLKVSLVLATPADPKESEEITQLVSKMRGVYGKGKWCPDPAKPDTCHNIDKVTRVLAESRNADELRNEWEGWHTISPPMKGDYARFAELSNKGAKELGFADTGAMWRSKYDMPADTFGKELDRLWSQVRPLYVKLHAYTRLKLRQKYGDIVPARGPIPAYLLGNIWAQDWTNIYPLVAPATSDAGYSLTRLLERHTVAPTDMVRFGERFYTSLGLAPLPQTFWERSLFVRPRDREVVCHASAWDVDYESDVRIKMCIEPTAEDFSTIHHELGHNYYQRAYKDLPVIFRDSANDGFHEAIGDTIALSVTPEYLVRIGLLGNAPDASRDIGLLLSRALEKVAFLPFGLVIDQWRWKVFSGEVAPATYNQTWWDLRLQYQGVAPPSPRGDEHFDPGAKYHVPDNTPYARYFIAHILQFQFHRAFAKAAGCTTPLHRCSVYESKDVGQRLNAMLSMGMSKPWPDALQALTGERQMDASAILDYFAPLNAWLDEQLKGQEVGW
;
A
#
# COMPACT_ATOMS: atom_id res chain seq x y z
N MET A 1 -58.57 18.84 19.41
CA MET A 1 -58.96 17.57 20.02
C MET A 1 -57.67 16.77 20.20
N GLY A 2 -56.98 16.72 21.29
CA GLY A 2 -57.32 16.70 22.73
C GLY A 2 -57.45 15.27 23.20
N THR A 3 -56.38 14.72 23.80
CA THR A 3 -56.43 13.83 24.99
C THR A 3 -55.06 13.17 25.22
N ARG A 4 -54.37 13.58 26.24
CA ARG A 4 -54.28 13.07 27.64
C ARG A 4 -53.24 11.94 27.81
N ILE A 5 -52.16 12.31 28.51
CA ILE A 5 -51.17 11.47 29.20
C ILE A 5 -51.83 10.85 30.45
N PRO A 6 -51.54 9.61 30.84
CA PRO A 6 -51.73 9.16 32.23
C PRO A 6 -50.38 9.05 32.98
N ARG A 7 -50.53 9.38 34.24
CA ARG A 7 -49.54 9.55 35.30
C ARG A 7 -48.95 8.23 35.82
N ALA A 8 -47.77 8.41 36.40
CA ALA A 8 -46.95 7.48 37.16
C ALA A 8 -47.69 6.69 38.25
N VAL A 9 -47.27 5.42 38.41
CA VAL A 9 -47.49 4.62 39.61
C VAL A 9 -46.13 4.47 40.31
N GLY A 10 -46.06 4.99 41.52
CA GLY A 10 -44.91 4.83 42.40
C GLY A 10 -44.87 3.42 43.00
N MET A 11 -43.67 2.90 43.14
CA MET A 11 -43.42 1.66 43.88
C MET A 11 -42.38 1.93 44.97
N ALA A 12 -42.77 1.58 46.18
CA ALA A 12 -42.08 1.86 47.43
C ALA A 12 -40.73 1.12 47.52
N VAL A 13 -39.69 1.84 47.94
CA VAL A 13 -38.39 1.31 48.32
C VAL A 13 -38.45 0.79 49.74
N VAL A 14 -38.25 -0.52 49.92
CA VAL A 14 -37.98 -1.12 51.22
C VAL A 14 -36.46 -1.08 51.44
N SER A 15 -36.01 -0.27 52.38
CA SER A 15 -34.63 -0.17 52.82
C SER A 15 -34.28 -1.33 53.73
N GLY A 16 -33.50 -2.30 53.20
CA GLY A 16 -32.80 -3.30 53.99
C GLY A 16 -31.37 -2.84 54.29
N VAL A 17 -31.09 -2.46 55.54
CA VAL A 17 -29.74 -2.14 56.02
C VAL A 17 -29.01 -3.45 56.24
N VAL A 18 -28.04 -3.75 55.34
CA VAL A 18 -27.02 -4.80 55.57
C VAL A 18 -25.76 -4.08 56.03
N ALA A 19 -25.37 -4.27 57.28
CA ALA A 19 -24.12 -3.78 57.85
C ALA A 19 -22.97 -4.62 57.26
N LEU A 20 -22.22 -4.07 56.29
CA LEU A 20 -20.95 -4.59 55.85
C LEU A 20 -19.86 -4.02 56.76
N THR A 21 -19.23 -4.88 57.52
CA THR A 21 -18.01 -4.60 58.26
C THR A 21 -16.85 -4.32 57.27
N LEU A 22 -16.48 -3.05 57.17
CA LEU A 22 -15.22 -2.65 56.46
C LEU A 22 -14.00 -3.18 57.25
N GLY A 23 -13.47 -4.28 56.77
CA GLY A 23 -12.09 -4.67 57.10
C GLY A 23 -11.13 -3.72 56.39
N CYS A 24 -10.55 -2.75 57.08
CA CYS A 24 -9.41 -1.98 56.59
C CYS A 24 -8.22 -2.91 56.38
N SER A 25 -8.01 -3.38 55.15
CA SER A 25 -6.73 -3.93 54.73
C SER A 25 -5.74 -2.79 54.56
N VAL A 26 -4.83 -2.64 55.51
CA VAL A 26 -3.70 -1.73 55.40
C VAL A 26 -2.80 -2.28 54.29
N SER A 27 -2.85 -1.64 53.11
CA SER A 27 -1.90 -1.91 52.03
C SER A 27 -0.51 -1.49 52.48
N ALA A 28 0.42 -2.43 52.57
CA ALA A 28 1.84 -2.15 52.77
C ALA A 28 2.38 -1.36 51.57
N PRO A 29 3.23 -0.33 51.76
CA PRO A 29 3.79 0.43 50.67
C PRO A 29 4.95 -0.36 50.02
N GLY A 30 4.91 -0.53 48.68
CA GLY A 30 6.11 -0.73 47.89
C GLY A 30 6.47 -2.15 47.46
N GLY A 31 5.50 -3.03 47.19
CA GLY A 31 5.78 -4.24 46.41
C GLY A 31 5.79 -3.96 44.91
N LYS A 32 6.89 -4.27 44.20
CA LYS A 32 6.85 -4.39 42.74
C LYS A 32 5.66 -5.28 42.36
N PRO A 33 4.86 -4.92 41.34
CA PRO A 33 3.81 -5.82 40.89
C PRO A 33 4.40 -7.21 40.59
N PRO A 34 3.68 -8.30 40.92
CA PRO A 34 4.18 -9.65 40.69
C PRO A 34 4.57 -9.79 39.21
N ALA A 35 5.66 -10.52 38.94
CA ALA A 35 6.12 -10.77 37.57
C ALA A 35 4.99 -11.47 36.78
N ALA A 36 4.73 -10.99 35.58
CA ALA A 36 3.73 -11.58 34.69
C ALA A 36 4.07 -13.06 34.40
N THR A 37 3.06 -13.92 34.31
CA THR A 37 3.18 -15.36 34.11
C THR A 37 2.82 -15.80 32.70
N VAL A 38 3.15 -17.06 32.35
CA VAL A 38 2.78 -17.68 31.06
C VAL A 38 1.26 -17.80 30.94
N ASP A 39 0.56 -18.19 32.03
CA ASP A 39 -0.88 -18.35 32.04
C ASP A 39 -1.59 -16.99 31.86
N GLU A 40 -1.08 -15.92 32.47
CA GLU A 40 -1.59 -14.57 32.23
C GLU A 40 -1.38 -14.10 30.78
N ALA A 41 -0.22 -14.44 30.17
CA ALA A 41 0.03 -14.13 28.77
C ALA A 41 -0.93 -14.88 27.85
N LYS A 42 -1.20 -16.16 28.13
CA LYS A 42 -2.15 -16.96 27.38
C LYS A 42 -3.57 -16.36 27.47
N ALA A 43 -4.05 -16.07 28.66
CA ALA A 43 -5.36 -15.45 28.86
C ALA A 43 -5.46 -14.09 28.18
N PHE A 44 -4.41 -13.27 28.25
CA PHE A 44 -4.33 -11.99 27.54
C PHE A 44 -4.43 -12.16 26.03
N LEU A 45 -3.70 -13.12 25.43
CA LEU A 45 -3.74 -13.38 23.98
C LEU A 45 -5.11 -13.92 23.53
N GLU A 46 -5.76 -14.78 24.32
CA GLU A 46 -7.12 -15.24 24.04
C GLU A 46 -8.12 -14.07 24.02
N ASP A 47 -8.03 -13.15 24.99
CA ASP A 47 -8.86 -11.94 25.02
C ASP A 47 -8.55 -10.96 23.89
N ALA A 48 -7.26 -10.75 23.58
CA ALA A 48 -6.81 -9.90 22.49
C ALA A 48 -7.35 -10.40 21.13
N ASN A 49 -7.19 -11.68 20.81
CA ASN A 49 -7.73 -12.27 19.57
C ASN A 49 -9.24 -12.12 19.48
N ARG A 50 -10.00 -12.40 20.57
CA ARG A 50 -11.45 -12.25 20.60
C ARG A 50 -11.89 -10.79 20.41
N THR A 51 -11.20 -9.86 21.05
CA THR A 51 -11.50 -8.43 20.98
C THR A 51 -11.23 -7.88 19.59
N LEU A 52 -10.06 -8.19 19.01
CA LEU A 52 -9.68 -7.75 17.68
C LEU A 52 -10.60 -8.35 16.60
N LEU A 53 -11.00 -9.62 16.72
CA LEU A 53 -11.94 -10.25 15.81
C LEU A 53 -13.28 -9.52 15.81
N ARG A 54 -13.88 -9.32 16.98
CA ARG A 54 -15.17 -8.66 17.12
C ARG A 54 -15.16 -7.24 16.59
N LEU A 55 -14.12 -6.47 16.92
CA LEU A 55 -14.00 -5.07 16.48
C LEU A 55 -13.61 -4.98 15.00
N GLY A 56 -12.79 -5.91 14.51
CA GLY A 56 -12.43 -6.01 13.10
C GLY A 56 -13.63 -6.26 12.21
N ILE A 57 -14.51 -7.21 12.58
CA ILE A 57 -15.77 -7.46 11.87
C ILE A 57 -16.64 -6.20 11.85
N SER A 58 -16.78 -5.53 13.01
CA SER A 58 -17.58 -4.30 13.09
C SER A 58 -17.03 -3.19 12.18
N ALA A 59 -15.70 -3.00 12.16
CA ALA A 59 -15.04 -2.01 11.33
C ALA A 59 -15.15 -2.36 9.83
N ALA A 60 -14.95 -3.63 9.46
CA ALA A 60 -15.08 -4.08 8.07
C ALA A 60 -16.52 -3.89 7.55
N GLN A 61 -17.54 -4.21 8.36
CA GLN A 61 -18.94 -4.00 8.00
C GLN A 61 -19.29 -2.51 7.86
N ALA A 62 -18.86 -1.67 8.79
CA ALA A 62 -19.11 -0.23 8.74
C ALA A 62 -18.40 0.41 7.54
N GLY A 63 -17.14 0.06 7.29
CA GLY A 63 -16.36 0.54 6.13
C GLY A 63 -16.97 0.10 4.81
N TRP A 64 -17.41 -1.16 4.71
CA TRP A 64 -18.11 -1.64 3.51
C TRP A 64 -19.37 -0.81 3.22
N VAL A 65 -20.20 -0.55 4.24
CA VAL A 65 -21.42 0.25 4.10
C VAL A 65 -21.06 1.69 3.73
N ALA A 66 -20.09 2.32 4.40
CA ALA A 66 -19.70 3.69 4.14
C ALA A 66 -19.18 3.90 2.70
N GLN A 67 -18.45 2.93 2.15
CA GLN A 67 -17.94 3.05 0.78
C GLN A 67 -18.97 2.70 -0.31
N ASN A 68 -20.05 2.00 0.03
CA ASN A 68 -21.11 1.60 -0.91
C ASN A 68 -22.41 2.42 -0.77
N PHE A 69 -22.56 3.19 0.31
CA PHE A 69 -23.67 4.10 0.59
C PHE A 69 -23.10 5.33 1.31
N ILE A 70 -22.60 6.29 0.55
CA ILE A 70 -21.91 7.47 1.08
C ILE A 70 -22.94 8.45 1.65
N THR A 71 -23.03 8.54 2.96
CA THR A 71 -23.84 9.51 3.69
C THR A 71 -23.10 9.95 4.96
N ALA A 72 -23.46 11.10 5.52
CA ALA A 72 -22.87 11.56 6.78
C ALA A 72 -23.03 10.53 7.93
N ASP A 73 -24.14 9.77 7.94
CA ASP A 73 -24.39 8.75 8.95
C ASP A 73 -23.49 7.52 8.77
N THR A 74 -23.32 7.03 7.53
CA THR A 74 -22.45 5.87 7.26
C THR A 74 -20.99 6.19 7.47
N GLU A 75 -20.53 7.38 7.10
CA GLU A 75 -19.20 7.89 7.40
C GLU A 75 -18.97 8.00 8.92
N ALA A 76 -19.96 8.47 9.68
CA ALA A 76 -19.86 8.55 11.14
C ALA A 76 -19.86 7.17 11.81
N LEU A 77 -20.55 6.16 11.25
CA LEU A 77 -20.53 4.78 11.73
C LEU A 77 -19.15 4.15 11.49
N ASP A 78 -18.59 4.32 10.30
CA ASP A 78 -17.26 3.84 9.95
C ASP A 78 -16.17 4.49 10.82
N ALA A 79 -16.20 5.81 10.97
CA ALA A 79 -15.27 6.53 11.83
C ALA A 79 -15.28 6.02 13.27
N ARG A 80 -16.47 5.75 13.85
CA ARG A 80 -16.59 5.20 15.21
C ARG A 80 -16.06 3.77 15.32
N ALA A 81 -16.36 2.91 14.35
CA ALA A 81 -15.89 1.53 14.36
C ALA A 81 -14.36 1.46 14.18
N THR A 82 -13.81 2.26 13.29
CA THR A 82 -12.36 2.41 13.09
C THR A 82 -11.67 2.95 14.34
N GLN A 83 -12.25 3.93 15.01
CA GLN A 83 -11.70 4.44 16.27
C GLN A 83 -11.69 3.37 17.36
N GLN A 84 -12.76 2.60 17.50
CA GLN A 84 -12.84 1.53 18.52
C GLN A 84 -11.78 0.45 18.35
N ILE A 85 -11.54 -0.01 17.12
CA ILE A 85 -10.49 -1.02 16.88
C ILE A 85 -9.08 -0.42 17.07
N SER A 86 -8.88 0.83 16.67
CA SER A 86 -7.60 1.53 16.84
C SER A 86 -7.26 1.72 18.32
N ASP A 87 -8.22 2.15 19.14
CA ASP A 87 -8.05 2.31 20.59
C ASP A 87 -7.75 0.97 21.27
N ALA A 88 -8.48 -0.08 20.88
CA ALA A 88 -8.23 -1.43 21.38
C ALA A 88 -6.83 -1.94 21.02
N ALA A 89 -6.40 -1.77 19.76
CA ALA A 89 -5.07 -2.15 19.30
C ALA A 89 -3.97 -1.41 20.08
N ALA A 90 -4.12 -0.09 20.26
CA ALA A 90 -3.18 0.72 21.04
C ALA A 90 -3.09 0.26 22.51
N LYS A 91 -4.23 -0.03 23.14
CA LYS A 91 -4.28 -0.58 24.49
C LYS A 91 -3.60 -1.94 24.57
N LEU A 92 -3.94 -2.85 23.68
CA LEU A 92 -3.35 -4.21 23.63
C LEU A 92 -1.85 -4.17 23.37
N ALA A 93 -1.35 -3.28 22.51
CA ALA A 93 0.07 -3.10 22.25
C ALA A 93 0.83 -2.65 23.53
N LYS A 94 0.26 -1.69 24.28
CA LYS A 94 0.84 -1.24 25.57
C LYS A 94 0.83 -2.36 26.63
N GLU A 95 -0.27 -3.10 26.75
CA GLU A 95 -0.39 -4.21 27.70
C GLU A 95 0.54 -5.38 27.34
N ALA A 96 0.77 -5.65 26.06
CA ALA A 96 1.67 -6.70 25.58
C ALA A 96 3.11 -6.52 26.12
N ALA A 97 3.58 -5.29 26.32
CA ALA A 97 4.93 -4.99 26.82
C ALA A 97 5.21 -5.60 28.21
N ARG A 98 4.18 -5.83 29.06
CA ARG A 98 4.34 -6.47 30.37
C ARG A 98 4.87 -7.91 30.29
N PHE A 99 4.75 -8.56 29.12
CA PHE A 99 5.17 -9.93 28.88
C PHE A 99 6.57 -10.06 28.24
N ASP A 100 7.29 -8.96 28.01
CA ASP A 100 8.58 -8.96 27.32
C ASP A 100 9.61 -9.89 27.97
N LYS A 101 9.60 -9.98 29.32
CA LYS A 101 10.55 -10.79 30.09
C LYS A 101 10.04 -12.20 30.42
N VAL A 102 8.82 -12.55 30.03
CA VAL A 102 8.24 -13.87 30.27
C VAL A 102 8.74 -14.84 29.21
N GLN A 103 9.20 -16.02 29.61
CA GLN A 103 9.57 -17.10 28.69
C GLN A 103 8.27 -17.72 28.13
N LEU A 104 7.91 -17.36 26.91
CA LEU A 104 6.70 -17.82 26.25
C LEU A 104 6.99 -18.88 25.18
N PRO A 105 6.04 -19.78 24.87
CA PRO A 105 6.08 -20.58 23.65
C PRO A 105 6.25 -19.69 22.42
N PRO A 106 6.94 -20.17 21.35
CA PRO A 106 7.28 -19.34 20.18
C PRO A 106 6.08 -18.65 19.52
N ASP A 107 4.95 -19.34 19.42
CA ASP A 107 3.71 -18.79 18.83
C ASP A 107 3.09 -17.68 19.70
N GLN A 108 3.10 -17.82 21.02
CA GLN A 108 2.63 -16.79 21.93
C GLN A 108 3.58 -15.59 21.95
N ARG A 109 4.91 -15.83 21.96
CA ARG A 109 5.91 -14.76 21.85
C ARG A 109 5.69 -13.95 20.58
N ARG A 110 5.49 -14.64 19.42
CA ARG A 110 5.25 -13.96 18.16
C ARG A 110 3.98 -13.12 18.18
N GLN A 111 2.88 -13.59 18.77
CA GLN A 111 1.65 -12.79 18.89
C GLN A 111 1.89 -11.52 19.75
N ILE A 112 2.60 -11.64 20.88
CA ILE A 112 2.99 -10.49 21.72
C ILE A 112 3.82 -9.47 20.93
N ASP A 113 4.82 -9.94 20.19
CA ASP A 113 5.71 -9.07 19.42
C ASP A 113 4.95 -8.37 18.27
N LEU A 114 4.07 -9.08 17.57
CA LEU A 114 3.23 -8.52 16.51
C LEU A 114 2.25 -7.46 17.03
N LEU A 115 1.62 -7.67 18.19
CA LEU A 115 0.78 -6.66 18.81
C LEU A 115 1.52 -5.34 19.04
N LYS A 116 2.78 -5.40 19.49
CA LYS A 116 3.59 -4.20 19.74
C LYS A 116 3.95 -3.42 18.48
N VAL A 117 4.13 -4.11 17.35
CA VAL A 117 4.48 -3.49 16.05
C VAL A 117 3.28 -3.28 15.14
N SER A 118 2.06 -3.61 15.58
CA SER A 118 0.83 -3.45 14.78
C SER A 118 0.45 -1.98 14.55
N LEU A 119 0.93 -1.07 15.40
CA LEU A 119 0.56 0.33 15.36
C LEU A 119 1.32 1.07 14.26
N VAL A 120 0.59 1.77 13.40
CA VAL A 120 1.16 2.76 12.48
C VAL A 120 1.45 4.07 13.21
N LEU A 121 0.60 4.44 14.18
CA LEU A 121 0.75 5.62 15.01
C LEU A 121 0.79 5.21 16.49
N ALA A 122 1.95 5.38 17.13
CA ALA A 122 2.09 5.26 18.57
C ALA A 122 1.77 6.61 19.22
N THR A 123 0.63 6.69 19.94
CA THR A 123 0.25 7.91 20.66
C THR A 123 0.90 7.93 22.06
N PRO A 124 1.34 9.12 22.57
CA PRO A 124 1.81 9.25 23.93
C PRO A 124 0.78 8.79 24.97
N ALA A 125 1.25 8.40 26.15
CA ALA A 125 0.38 8.00 27.27
C ALA A 125 -0.36 9.20 27.90
N ASP A 126 0.17 10.41 27.77
CA ASP A 126 -0.49 11.63 28.21
C ASP A 126 -1.74 11.88 27.36
N PRO A 127 -2.95 11.97 27.95
CA PRO A 127 -4.20 12.12 27.19
C PRO A 127 -4.25 13.38 26.33
N LYS A 128 -3.66 14.49 26.78
CA LYS A 128 -3.64 15.75 26.02
C LYS A 128 -2.76 15.64 24.78
N GLU A 129 -1.58 15.03 24.92
CA GLU A 129 -0.67 14.82 23.80
C GLU A 129 -1.23 13.76 22.83
N SER A 130 -1.92 12.74 23.34
CA SER A 130 -2.63 11.76 22.52
C SER A 130 -3.77 12.38 21.71
N GLU A 131 -4.50 13.32 22.28
CA GLU A 131 -5.50 14.09 21.56
C GLU A 131 -4.86 15.04 20.56
N GLU A 132 -3.78 15.76 20.95
CA GLU A 132 -3.05 16.68 20.08
C GLU A 132 -2.56 16.00 18.81
N ILE A 133 -1.89 14.84 18.93
CA ILE A 133 -1.36 14.12 17.75
C ILE A 133 -2.48 13.66 16.80
N THR A 134 -3.62 13.23 17.34
CA THR A 134 -4.78 12.84 16.55
C THR A 134 -5.35 14.04 15.78
N GLN A 135 -5.45 15.20 16.44
CA GLN A 135 -5.89 16.45 15.82
C GLN A 135 -4.92 16.92 14.73
N LEU A 136 -3.59 16.80 14.96
CA LEU A 136 -2.58 17.15 13.96
C LEU A 136 -2.70 16.30 12.70
N VAL A 137 -2.84 14.99 12.82
CA VAL A 137 -3.03 14.09 11.66
C VAL A 137 -4.32 14.44 10.92
N SER A 138 -5.43 14.62 11.63
CA SER A 138 -6.72 15.01 11.04
C SER A 138 -6.63 16.35 10.32
N LYS A 139 -5.95 17.34 10.92
CA LYS A 139 -5.74 18.66 10.33
C LYS A 139 -4.93 18.58 9.03
N MET A 140 -3.80 17.85 9.05
CA MET A 140 -2.94 17.70 7.86
C MET A 140 -3.66 16.95 6.73
N ARG A 141 -4.41 15.88 7.05
CA ARG A 141 -5.30 15.20 6.08
C ARG A 141 -6.32 16.16 5.48
N GLY A 142 -6.94 16.99 6.33
CA GLY A 142 -7.91 17.99 5.90
C GLY A 142 -7.32 19.07 4.99
N VAL A 143 -6.09 19.52 5.26
CA VAL A 143 -5.37 20.46 4.39
C VAL A 143 -5.09 19.82 3.03
N TYR A 144 -4.59 18.59 3.01
CA TYR A 144 -4.35 17.86 1.76
C TYR A 144 -5.65 17.63 0.98
N GLY A 145 -6.69 17.10 1.61
CA GLY A 145 -7.95 16.75 0.94
C GLY A 145 -8.72 17.95 0.39
N LYS A 146 -8.57 19.13 1.01
CA LYS A 146 -9.15 20.39 0.53
C LYS A 146 -8.21 21.16 -0.38
N GLY A 147 -7.00 20.65 -0.60
CA GLY A 147 -5.95 21.30 -1.39
C GLY A 147 -6.42 21.64 -2.80
N LYS A 148 -6.20 22.87 -3.20
CA LYS A 148 -6.48 23.37 -4.56
C LYS A 148 -5.40 24.36 -4.95
N TRP A 149 -5.06 24.36 -6.21
CA TRP A 149 -4.27 25.41 -6.83
C TRP A 149 -5.15 26.24 -7.77
N CYS A 150 -5.04 27.55 -7.69
CA CYS A 150 -5.83 28.49 -8.48
C CYS A 150 -4.90 29.26 -9.42
N PRO A 151 -4.90 28.97 -10.73
CA PRO A 151 -4.13 29.72 -11.72
C PRO A 151 -4.45 31.23 -11.69
N ASP A 152 -5.70 31.56 -11.43
CA ASP A 152 -6.19 32.93 -11.23
C ASP A 152 -6.95 33.00 -9.89
N PRO A 153 -6.32 33.49 -8.81
CA PRO A 153 -6.99 33.60 -7.50
C PRO A 153 -8.28 34.44 -7.52
N ALA A 154 -8.46 35.32 -8.51
CA ALA A 154 -9.68 36.12 -8.68
C ALA A 154 -10.85 35.29 -9.24
N LYS A 155 -10.57 34.09 -9.72
CA LYS A 155 -11.58 33.17 -10.32
C LYS A 155 -11.60 31.81 -9.61
N PRO A 156 -12.22 31.70 -8.43
CA PRO A 156 -12.22 30.45 -7.64
C PRO A 156 -12.74 29.21 -8.38
N ASP A 157 -13.64 29.39 -9.34
CA ASP A 157 -14.20 28.31 -10.16
C ASP A 157 -13.18 27.69 -11.13
N THR A 158 -12.02 28.35 -11.33
CA THR A 158 -10.92 27.83 -12.15
C THR A 158 -9.87 27.08 -11.37
N CYS A 159 -10.04 26.94 -10.04
CA CYS A 159 -9.09 26.22 -9.19
C CYS A 159 -9.05 24.73 -9.50
N HIS A 160 -7.84 24.17 -9.48
CA HIS A 160 -7.57 22.77 -9.76
C HIS A 160 -7.38 21.99 -8.44
N ASN A 161 -8.17 20.96 -8.22
CA ASN A 161 -7.93 19.93 -7.19
C ASN A 161 -6.89 18.93 -7.70
N ILE A 162 -6.53 17.95 -6.86
CA ILE A 162 -5.54 16.93 -7.20
C ILE A 162 -5.89 16.15 -8.50
N ASP A 163 -7.17 15.84 -8.73
CA ASP A 163 -7.60 15.08 -9.92
C ASP A 163 -7.36 15.89 -11.19
N LYS A 164 -7.70 17.18 -11.17
CA LYS A 164 -7.47 18.06 -12.33
C LYS A 164 -5.97 18.27 -12.58
N VAL A 165 -5.18 18.51 -11.53
CA VAL A 165 -3.72 18.63 -11.63
C VAL A 165 -3.10 17.35 -12.20
N THR A 166 -3.48 16.19 -11.67
CA THR A 166 -3.00 14.88 -12.16
C THR A 166 -3.33 14.69 -13.63
N ARG A 167 -4.56 15.04 -14.05
CA ARG A 167 -4.97 14.93 -15.46
C ARG A 167 -4.15 15.83 -16.36
N VAL A 168 -3.91 17.08 -15.99
CA VAL A 168 -3.09 18.00 -16.78
C VAL A 168 -1.66 17.46 -16.92
N LEU A 169 -1.06 16.99 -15.83
CA LEU A 169 0.30 16.41 -15.85
C LEU A 169 0.37 15.14 -16.72
N ALA A 170 -0.70 14.34 -16.76
CA ALA A 170 -0.77 13.15 -17.59
C ALA A 170 -0.94 13.46 -19.09
N GLU A 171 -1.79 14.42 -19.43
CA GLU A 171 -2.25 14.65 -20.80
C GLU A 171 -1.54 15.81 -21.52
N SER A 172 -1.19 16.88 -20.80
CA SER A 172 -0.54 18.04 -21.43
C SER A 172 0.87 17.72 -21.92
N ARG A 173 1.29 18.45 -22.95
CA ARG A 173 2.64 18.42 -23.52
C ARG A 173 3.24 19.82 -23.60
N ASN A 174 2.62 20.79 -22.96
CA ASN A 174 3.13 22.16 -22.81
C ASN A 174 3.97 22.27 -21.54
N ALA A 175 5.26 22.53 -21.67
CA ALA A 175 6.19 22.54 -20.54
C ALA A 175 5.86 23.61 -19.48
N ASP A 176 5.37 24.79 -19.90
CA ASP A 176 5.01 25.86 -18.97
C ASP A 176 3.74 25.52 -18.19
N GLU A 177 2.73 24.93 -18.84
CA GLU A 177 1.51 24.46 -18.19
C GLU A 177 1.85 23.36 -17.18
N LEU A 178 2.63 22.35 -17.57
CA LEU A 178 3.08 21.26 -16.69
C LEU A 178 3.84 21.79 -15.46
N ARG A 179 4.73 22.78 -15.66
CA ARG A 179 5.46 23.42 -14.57
C ARG A 179 4.52 24.15 -13.61
N ASN A 180 3.61 24.97 -14.15
CA ASN A 180 2.68 25.75 -13.34
C ASN A 180 1.74 24.85 -12.51
N GLU A 181 1.24 23.76 -13.09
CA GLU A 181 0.42 22.77 -12.37
C GLU A 181 1.21 22.09 -11.24
N TRP A 182 2.45 21.70 -11.53
CA TRP A 182 3.30 21.06 -10.57
C TRP A 182 3.65 22.00 -9.40
N GLU A 183 4.13 23.22 -9.68
CA GLU A 183 4.46 24.24 -8.66
C GLU A 183 3.22 24.62 -7.87
N GLY A 184 2.09 24.81 -8.57
CA GLY A 184 0.81 25.15 -7.98
C GLY A 184 0.32 24.13 -6.95
N TRP A 185 0.37 22.82 -7.26
CA TRP A 185 0.01 21.81 -6.29
C TRP A 185 0.91 21.83 -5.05
N HIS A 186 2.20 22.06 -5.22
CA HIS A 186 3.14 22.06 -4.10
C HIS A 186 2.97 23.28 -3.15
N THR A 187 2.11 24.24 -3.47
CA THR A 187 1.76 25.35 -2.55
C THR A 187 0.83 24.94 -1.41
N ILE A 188 0.18 23.77 -1.49
CA ILE A 188 -0.74 23.32 -0.44
C ILE A 188 -0.01 22.87 0.83
N SER A 189 1.23 22.44 0.72
CA SER A 189 1.94 21.73 1.78
C SER A 189 2.72 22.60 2.78
N PRO A 190 3.29 23.77 2.45
CA PRO A 190 4.03 24.59 3.40
C PRO A 190 3.29 24.87 4.71
N PRO A 191 1.97 25.14 4.74
CA PRO A 191 1.23 25.36 5.98
C PRO A 191 1.23 24.16 6.95
N MET A 192 1.50 22.95 6.46
CA MET A 192 1.55 21.72 7.28
C MET A 192 2.92 21.48 7.94
N LYS A 193 3.97 22.20 7.55
CA LYS A 193 5.34 21.92 7.99
C LYS A 193 5.52 21.94 9.51
N GLY A 194 4.97 22.96 10.19
CA GLY A 194 5.01 23.05 11.64
C GLY A 194 4.20 21.95 12.33
N ASP A 195 3.03 21.66 11.82
CA ASP A 195 2.17 20.56 12.32
C ASP A 195 2.86 19.20 12.17
N TYR A 196 3.56 18.97 11.05
CA TYR A 196 4.31 17.73 10.81
C TYR A 196 5.52 17.59 11.76
N ALA A 197 6.23 18.68 12.04
CA ALA A 197 7.33 18.67 13.02
C ALA A 197 6.83 18.29 14.42
N ARG A 198 5.72 18.87 14.86
CA ARG A 198 5.10 18.55 16.15
C ARG A 198 4.54 17.12 16.18
N PHE A 199 3.94 16.67 15.09
CA PHE A 199 3.50 15.30 14.92
C PHE A 199 4.66 14.32 15.07
N ALA A 200 5.82 14.57 14.44
CA ALA A 200 6.99 13.69 14.52
C ALA A 200 7.53 13.61 15.96
N GLU A 201 7.55 14.73 16.70
CA GLU A 201 7.93 14.75 18.12
C GLU A 201 7.02 13.86 18.98
N LEU A 202 5.70 14.05 18.87
CA LEU A 202 4.71 13.30 19.65
C LEU A 202 4.68 11.81 19.28
N SER A 203 4.76 11.49 17.98
CA SER A 203 4.85 10.11 17.49
C SER A 203 6.07 9.38 18.06
N ASN A 204 7.22 10.06 18.08
CA ASN A 204 8.45 9.52 18.69
C ASN A 204 8.31 9.30 20.20
N LYS A 205 7.61 10.19 20.90
CA LYS A 205 7.33 10.00 22.33
C LYS A 205 6.53 8.72 22.55
N GLY A 206 5.45 8.52 21.81
CA GLY A 206 4.65 7.31 21.87
C GLY A 206 5.44 6.04 21.52
N ALA A 207 6.27 6.08 20.48
CA ALA A 207 7.13 4.96 20.09
C ALA A 207 8.15 4.59 21.19
N LYS A 208 8.74 5.60 21.86
CA LYS A 208 9.67 5.40 23.00
C LYS A 208 8.96 4.77 24.21
N GLU A 209 7.73 5.13 24.49
CA GLU A 209 6.91 4.50 25.53
C GLU A 209 6.62 3.02 25.26
N LEU A 210 6.64 2.60 23.99
CA LEU A 210 6.53 1.20 23.56
C LEU A 210 7.90 0.48 23.47
N GLY A 211 9.00 1.17 23.81
CA GLY A 211 10.36 0.58 23.85
C GLY A 211 11.14 0.70 22.56
N PHE A 212 10.68 1.47 21.56
CA PHE A 212 11.41 1.74 20.33
C PHE A 212 12.24 3.02 20.43
N ALA A 213 13.30 3.14 19.63
CA ALA A 213 14.14 4.33 19.59
C ALA A 213 13.36 5.56 19.06
N ASP A 214 12.57 5.34 18.03
CA ASP A 214 11.73 6.33 17.34
C ASP A 214 10.62 5.61 16.54
N THR A 215 9.73 6.38 15.92
CA THR A 215 8.64 5.86 15.07
C THR A 215 9.16 5.11 13.85
N GLY A 216 10.24 5.56 13.24
CA GLY A 216 10.85 4.89 12.10
C GLY A 216 11.46 3.54 12.47
N ALA A 217 12.06 3.42 13.67
CA ALA A 217 12.54 2.15 14.19
C ALA A 217 11.37 1.19 14.48
N MET A 218 10.26 1.68 15.04
CA MET A 218 9.03 0.90 15.25
C MET A 218 8.50 0.33 13.93
N TRP A 219 8.37 1.14 12.89
CA TRP A 219 7.89 0.68 11.58
C TRP A 219 8.80 -0.37 10.95
N ARG A 220 10.13 -0.16 11.00
CA ARG A 220 11.11 -1.11 10.44
C ARG A 220 11.14 -2.44 11.20
N SER A 221 10.85 -2.43 12.49
CA SER A 221 10.83 -3.64 13.32
C SER A 221 9.69 -4.62 12.94
N LYS A 222 8.68 -4.15 12.20
CA LYS A 222 7.58 -5.00 11.68
C LYS A 222 8.06 -6.04 10.65
N TYR A 223 9.26 -5.87 10.08
CA TYR A 223 9.78 -6.73 9.01
C TYR A 223 10.65 -7.89 9.50
N ASP A 224 10.43 -8.39 10.71
CA ASP A 224 11.13 -9.56 11.30
C ASP A 224 12.67 -9.45 11.27
N MET A 225 13.20 -8.24 11.38
CA MET A 225 14.63 -7.97 11.44
C MET A 225 14.93 -6.68 12.21
N PRO A 226 16.18 -6.49 12.72
CA PRO A 226 16.56 -5.22 13.32
C PRO A 226 16.31 -4.04 12.36
N ALA A 227 15.84 -2.92 12.88
CA ALA A 227 15.45 -1.75 12.10
C ALA A 227 16.56 -1.26 11.14
N ASP A 228 17.81 -1.24 11.58
CA ASP A 228 18.94 -0.82 10.75
C ASP A 228 19.31 -1.86 9.67
N THR A 229 19.06 -3.13 9.93
CA THR A 229 19.25 -4.20 8.95
C THR A 229 18.23 -4.07 7.82
N PHE A 230 16.99 -3.73 8.16
CA PHE A 230 15.94 -3.53 7.15
C PHE A 230 16.26 -2.37 6.20
N GLY A 231 16.73 -1.22 6.71
CA GLY A 231 17.17 -0.13 5.86
C GLY A 231 18.27 -0.54 4.87
N LYS A 232 19.29 -1.27 5.35
CA LYS A 232 20.37 -1.80 4.50
C LYS A 232 19.88 -2.83 3.48
N GLU A 233 18.88 -3.62 3.83
CA GLU A 233 18.27 -4.58 2.91
C GLU A 233 17.55 -3.88 1.76
N LEU A 234 16.83 -2.80 2.00
CA LEU A 234 16.22 -2.01 0.92
C LEU A 234 17.28 -1.39 0.00
N ASP A 235 18.38 -0.86 0.55
CA ASP A 235 19.48 -0.32 -0.26
C ASP A 235 20.16 -1.41 -1.08
N ARG A 236 20.32 -2.62 -0.54
CA ARG A 236 20.85 -3.78 -1.25
C ARG A 236 19.96 -4.16 -2.43
N LEU A 237 18.64 -4.24 -2.22
CA LEU A 237 17.68 -4.54 -3.27
C LEU A 237 17.68 -3.47 -4.37
N TRP A 238 17.72 -2.20 -3.97
CA TRP A 238 17.84 -1.09 -4.92
C TRP A 238 19.12 -1.19 -5.74
N SER A 239 20.25 -1.51 -5.12
CA SER A 239 21.53 -1.63 -5.84
C SER A 239 21.52 -2.68 -6.94
N GLN A 240 20.74 -3.74 -6.79
CA GLN A 240 20.55 -4.77 -7.82
C GLN A 240 19.81 -4.24 -9.05
N VAL A 241 18.79 -3.39 -8.87
CA VAL A 241 17.93 -2.89 -9.97
C VAL A 241 18.43 -1.58 -10.56
N ARG A 242 19.18 -0.80 -9.81
CA ARG A 242 19.67 0.52 -10.21
C ARG A 242 20.31 0.55 -11.62
N PRO A 243 21.10 -0.46 -12.05
CA PRO A 243 21.66 -0.48 -13.42
C PRO A 243 20.60 -0.42 -14.53
N LEU A 244 19.47 -1.12 -14.38
CA LEU A 244 18.35 -1.04 -15.32
C LEU A 244 17.66 0.33 -15.25
N TYR A 245 17.43 0.83 -14.03
CA TYR A 245 16.77 2.12 -13.82
C TYR A 245 17.56 3.28 -14.45
N VAL A 246 18.88 3.33 -14.28
CA VAL A 246 19.69 4.42 -14.86
C VAL A 246 19.69 4.41 -16.38
N LYS A 247 19.58 3.23 -17.02
CA LYS A 247 19.39 3.13 -18.48
C LYS A 247 18.01 3.63 -18.90
N LEU A 248 16.94 3.21 -18.20
CA LEU A 248 15.59 3.70 -18.45
C LEU A 248 15.51 5.23 -18.28
N HIS A 249 16.12 5.76 -17.24
CA HIS A 249 16.24 7.20 -17.00
C HIS A 249 16.98 7.92 -18.14
N ALA A 250 18.14 7.44 -18.54
CA ALA A 250 18.94 8.06 -19.61
C ALA A 250 18.19 8.05 -20.95
N TYR A 251 17.53 6.93 -21.29
CA TYR A 251 16.68 6.82 -22.48
C TYR A 251 15.51 7.81 -22.43
N THR A 252 14.80 7.87 -21.31
CA THR A 252 13.70 8.79 -21.10
C THR A 252 14.15 10.24 -21.21
N ARG A 253 15.28 10.59 -20.57
CA ARG A 253 15.89 11.93 -20.66
C ARG A 253 16.20 12.31 -22.12
N LEU A 254 16.80 11.39 -22.89
CA LEU A 254 17.11 11.59 -24.31
C LEU A 254 15.83 11.91 -25.12
N LYS A 255 14.76 11.14 -24.91
CA LYS A 255 13.49 11.33 -25.62
C LYS A 255 12.78 12.62 -25.20
N LEU A 256 12.75 12.92 -23.91
CA LEU A 256 12.19 14.18 -23.43
C LEU A 256 12.98 15.39 -23.92
N ARG A 257 14.32 15.31 -24.01
CA ARG A 257 15.13 16.36 -24.62
C ARG A 257 14.81 16.58 -26.10
N GLN A 258 14.53 15.51 -26.87
CA GLN A 258 14.07 15.63 -28.26
C GLN A 258 12.75 16.40 -28.35
N LYS A 259 11.86 16.25 -27.36
CA LYS A 259 10.55 16.94 -27.32
C LYS A 259 10.65 18.36 -26.78
N TYR A 260 11.41 18.59 -25.69
CA TYR A 260 11.38 19.83 -24.92
C TYR A 260 12.68 20.67 -25.04
N GLY A 261 13.63 20.23 -25.86
CA GLY A 261 14.90 20.95 -26.06
C GLY A 261 15.73 21.07 -24.79
N ASP A 262 16.35 22.24 -24.60
CA ASP A 262 17.29 22.51 -23.50
C ASP A 262 16.64 22.60 -22.11
N ILE A 263 15.30 22.59 -22.02
CA ILE A 263 14.59 22.42 -20.73
C ILE A 263 15.02 21.11 -20.05
N VAL A 264 15.30 20.07 -20.84
CA VAL A 264 15.84 18.80 -20.36
C VAL A 264 17.35 18.80 -20.60
N PRO A 265 18.19 18.78 -19.55
CA PRO A 265 19.63 18.80 -19.72
C PRO A 265 20.13 17.57 -20.47
N ALA A 266 21.22 17.74 -21.26
CA ALA A 266 21.85 16.61 -21.94
C ALA A 266 22.40 15.58 -20.93
N ARG A 267 22.84 16.07 -19.78
CA ARG A 267 23.35 15.30 -18.62
C ARG A 267 22.68 15.81 -17.36
N GLY A 268 22.53 14.93 -16.37
CA GLY A 268 21.95 15.32 -15.09
C GLY A 268 20.50 14.89 -14.90
N PRO A 269 19.81 15.43 -13.88
CA PRO A 269 18.47 15.00 -13.52
C PRO A 269 17.42 15.46 -14.54
N ILE A 270 16.32 14.70 -14.62
CA ILE A 270 15.14 15.09 -15.41
C ILE A 270 14.28 16.06 -14.57
N PRO A 271 13.76 17.16 -15.15
CA PRO A 271 12.75 17.99 -14.47
C PRO A 271 11.51 17.17 -14.10
N ALA A 272 11.19 17.08 -12.81
CA ALA A 272 10.18 16.16 -12.28
C ALA A 272 8.79 16.33 -12.93
N TYR A 273 8.41 17.55 -13.27
CA TYR A 273 7.11 17.89 -13.86
C TYR A 273 6.91 17.39 -15.30
N LEU A 274 7.98 16.94 -15.98
CA LEU A 274 7.90 16.42 -17.36
C LEU A 274 7.64 14.92 -17.44
N LEU A 275 7.55 14.21 -16.31
CA LEU A 275 7.44 12.77 -16.24
C LEU A 275 5.99 12.24 -16.18
N GLY A 276 5.01 13.10 -16.47
CA GLY A 276 3.61 12.68 -16.61
C GLY A 276 2.87 12.34 -15.31
N ASN A 277 3.51 12.56 -14.16
CA ASN A 277 2.97 12.30 -12.84
C ASN A 277 3.53 13.32 -11.84
N ILE A 278 2.69 13.83 -10.95
CA ILE A 278 3.05 14.93 -10.03
C ILE A 278 4.25 14.59 -9.11
N TRP A 279 4.40 13.32 -8.75
CA TRP A 279 5.50 12.84 -7.92
C TRP A 279 6.61 12.16 -8.73
N ALA A 280 6.47 12.11 -10.06
CA ALA A 280 7.36 11.37 -10.96
C ALA A 280 7.58 9.90 -10.51
N GLN A 281 6.54 9.29 -9.94
CA GLN A 281 6.58 7.91 -9.43
C GLN A 281 6.13 6.88 -10.47
N ASP A 282 5.41 7.31 -11.49
CA ASP A 282 4.92 6.53 -12.61
C ASP A 282 5.11 7.36 -13.88
N TRP A 283 5.74 6.77 -14.90
CA TRP A 283 6.07 7.45 -16.15
C TRP A 283 5.23 6.94 -17.33
N THR A 284 4.22 6.14 -17.11
CA THR A 284 3.37 5.55 -18.18
C THR A 284 2.69 6.61 -19.05
N ASN A 285 2.30 7.73 -18.46
CA ASN A 285 1.65 8.83 -19.18
C ASN A 285 2.54 9.48 -20.26
N ILE A 286 3.85 9.34 -20.16
CA ILE A 286 4.78 9.82 -21.21
C ILE A 286 5.16 8.74 -22.21
N TYR A 287 4.58 7.53 -22.14
CA TYR A 287 4.88 6.45 -23.09
C TYR A 287 4.80 6.90 -24.56
N PRO A 288 3.81 7.70 -25.01
CA PRO A 288 3.77 8.18 -26.39
C PRO A 288 4.97 9.02 -26.83
N LEU A 289 5.69 9.64 -25.88
CA LEU A 289 6.90 10.43 -26.16
C LEU A 289 8.17 9.57 -26.23
N VAL A 290 8.17 8.40 -25.59
CA VAL A 290 9.33 7.53 -25.44
C VAL A 290 9.18 6.20 -26.18
N ALA A 291 8.00 5.90 -26.71
CA ALA A 291 7.70 4.66 -27.41
C ALA A 291 8.70 4.37 -28.55
N PRO A 292 9.10 3.10 -28.76
CA PRO A 292 9.87 2.70 -29.92
C PRO A 292 9.11 2.96 -31.22
N ALA A 293 9.82 3.14 -32.33
CA ALA A 293 9.18 3.36 -33.63
C ALA A 293 8.27 2.18 -34.06
N THR A 294 8.53 0.98 -33.55
CA THR A 294 7.76 -0.26 -33.77
C THR A 294 6.96 -0.64 -32.52
N SER A 295 6.25 0.30 -31.90
CA SER A 295 5.62 0.13 -30.59
C SER A 295 4.26 -0.58 -30.62
N ASP A 296 3.77 -1.04 -31.79
CA ASP A 296 2.50 -1.76 -31.87
C ASP A 296 2.62 -3.14 -31.20
N ALA A 297 1.94 -3.33 -30.07
CA ALA A 297 1.88 -4.59 -29.35
C ALA A 297 1.20 -5.74 -30.15
N GLY A 298 0.57 -5.42 -31.29
CA GLY A 298 -0.14 -6.38 -32.11
C GLY A 298 -1.53 -6.76 -31.60
N TYR A 299 -1.92 -6.30 -30.42
CA TYR A 299 -3.27 -6.47 -29.85
C TYR A 299 -3.56 -5.38 -28.83
N SER A 300 -4.84 -5.23 -28.52
CA SER A 300 -5.33 -4.41 -27.43
C SER A 300 -6.33 -5.24 -26.63
N LEU A 301 -6.01 -5.54 -25.38
CA LEU A 301 -6.91 -6.32 -24.52
C LEU A 301 -8.25 -5.60 -24.34
N THR A 302 -8.27 -4.27 -24.18
CA THR A 302 -9.51 -3.48 -24.12
C THR A 302 -10.38 -3.74 -25.34
N ARG A 303 -9.82 -3.64 -26.57
CA ARG A 303 -10.58 -3.93 -27.80
C ARG A 303 -11.01 -5.39 -27.93
N LEU A 304 -10.25 -6.33 -27.36
CA LEU A 304 -10.64 -7.75 -27.32
C LEU A 304 -11.84 -7.94 -26.42
N LEU A 305 -11.84 -7.36 -25.21
CA LEU A 305 -12.96 -7.40 -24.27
C LEU A 305 -14.24 -6.79 -24.89
N GLU A 306 -14.12 -5.65 -25.53
CA GLU A 306 -15.21 -5.00 -26.26
C GLU A 306 -15.75 -5.88 -27.40
N ARG A 307 -14.85 -6.44 -28.23
CA ARG A 307 -15.23 -7.30 -29.38
C ARG A 307 -15.97 -8.56 -28.94
N HIS A 308 -15.55 -9.16 -27.82
CA HIS A 308 -16.20 -10.34 -27.25
C HIS A 308 -17.39 -9.99 -26.35
N THR A 309 -17.73 -8.70 -26.22
CA THR A 309 -18.84 -8.20 -25.38
C THR A 309 -18.76 -8.77 -23.95
N VAL A 310 -17.54 -8.75 -23.37
CA VAL A 310 -17.30 -9.32 -22.05
C VAL A 310 -17.92 -8.42 -20.99
N ALA A 311 -18.86 -8.96 -20.23
CA ALA A 311 -19.50 -8.22 -19.13
C ALA A 311 -18.56 -8.12 -17.90
N PRO A 312 -18.73 -7.11 -17.03
CA PRO A 312 -17.97 -6.97 -15.79
C PRO A 312 -17.89 -8.25 -14.96
N THR A 313 -19.03 -8.92 -14.76
CA THR A 313 -19.07 -10.20 -14.02
C THR A 313 -18.28 -11.32 -14.71
N ASP A 314 -18.23 -11.34 -16.04
CA ASP A 314 -17.45 -12.34 -16.78
C ASP A 314 -15.95 -12.08 -16.65
N MET A 315 -15.53 -10.80 -16.55
CA MET A 315 -14.14 -10.45 -16.24
C MET A 315 -13.73 -11.02 -14.86
N VAL A 316 -14.60 -10.91 -13.85
CA VAL A 316 -14.35 -11.50 -12.53
C VAL A 316 -14.31 -13.04 -12.61
N ARG A 317 -15.15 -13.68 -13.45
CA ARG A 317 -15.10 -15.12 -13.68
C ARG A 317 -13.79 -15.57 -14.35
N PHE A 318 -13.19 -14.76 -15.22
CA PHE A 318 -11.85 -15.04 -15.75
C PHE A 318 -10.81 -15.04 -14.64
N GLY A 319 -10.84 -14.05 -13.72
CA GLY A 319 -9.98 -14.01 -12.55
C GLY A 319 -10.19 -15.22 -11.65
N GLU A 320 -11.43 -15.58 -11.25
CA GLU A 320 -11.70 -16.76 -10.45
C GLU A 320 -11.19 -18.04 -11.13
N ARG A 321 -11.42 -18.19 -12.44
CA ARG A 321 -10.91 -19.35 -13.20
C ARG A 321 -9.38 -19.43 -13.17
N PHE A 322 -8.70 -18.30 -13.13
CA PHE A 322 -7.24 -18.30 -12.97
C PHE A 322 -6.86 -19.01 -11.67
N TYR A 323 -7.39 -18.57 -10.53
CA TYR A 323 -7.06 -19.16 -9.22
C TYR A 323 -7.52 -20.61 -9.08
N THR A 324 -8.71 -20.95 -9.57
CA THR A 324 -9.21 -22.34 -9.53
C THR A 324 -8.43 -23.25 -10.47
N SER A 325 -7.88 -22.73 -11.55
CA SER A 325 -6.98 -23.47 -12.43
C SER A 325 -5.69 -23.90 -11.72
N LEU A 326 -5.21 -23.09 -10.76
CA LEU A 326 -4.09 -23.43 -9.88
C LEU A 326 -4.44 -24.49 -8.82
N GLY A 327 -5.74 -24.78 -8.59
CA GLY A 327 -6.22 -25.75 -7.60
C GLY A 327 -6.77 -25.14 -6.33
N LEU A 328 -6.91 -23.82 -6.27
CA LEU A 328 -7.57 -23.14 -5.16
C LEU A 328 -9.09 -23.32 -5.25
N ALA A 329 -9.78 -23.26 -4.12
CA ALA A 329 -11.23 -23.47 -4.08
C ALA A 329 -11.98 -22.28 -4.73
N PRO A 330 -13.11 -22.53 -5.42
CA PRO A 330 -13.95 -21.45 -5.97
C PRO A 330 -14.34 -20.42 -4.90
N LEU A 331 -14.60 -19.19 -5.32
CA LEU A 331 -15.10 -18.13 -4.44
C LEU A 331 -16.49 -18.53 -3.90
N PRO A 332 -16.81 -18.17 -2.64
CA PRO A 332 -18.09 -18.51 -2.04
C PRO A 332 -19.25 -17.80 -2.76
N GLN A 333 -20.46 -18.34 -2.64
CA GLN A 333 -21.63 -17.71 -3.26
C GLN A 333 -21.87 -16.30 -2.75
N THR A 334 -21.58 -16.05 -1.45
CA THR A 334 -21.66 -14.70 -0.84
C THR A 334 -20.79 -13.66 -1.55
N PHE A 335 -19.65 -14.06 -2.12
CA PHE A 335 -18.81 -13.19 -2.93
C PHE A 335 -19.58 -12.64 -4.15
N TRP A 336 -20.27 -13.52 -4.88
CA TRP A 336 -21.02 -13.17 -6.09
C TRP A 336 -22.27 -12.34 -5.78
N GLU A 337 -22.89 -12.58 -4.62
CA GLU A 337 -24.12 -11.89 -4.20
C GLU A 337 -23.85 -10.51 -3.57
N ARG A 338 -22.68 -10.31 -2.94
CA ARG A 338 -22.43 -9.17 -2.07
C ARG A 338 -21.34 -8.22 -2.55
N SER A 339 -20.50 -8.64 -3.51
CA SER A 339 -19.51 -7.77 -4.13
C SER A 339 -20.15 -6.66 -4.96
N LEU A 340 -19.45 -5.55 -5.15
CA LEU A 340 -19.83 -4.49 -6.06
C LEU A 340 -18.97 -4.55 -7.32
N PHE A 341 -19.54 -4.96 -8.44
CA PHE A 341 -18.84 -5.08 -9.73
C PHE A 341 -19.12 -3.92 -10.69
N VAL A 342 -20.22 -3.21 -10.49
CA VAL A 342 -20.67 -2.16 -11.42
C VAL A 342 -21.12 -0.94 -10.62
N ARG A 343 -20.81 0.25 -11.12
CA ARG A 343 -21.26 1.49 -10.49
C ARG A 343 -22.79 1.53 -10.42
N PRO A 344 -23.41 1.66 -9.23
CA PRO A 344 -24.85 1.84 -9.10
C PRO A 344 -25.32 3.14 -9.75
N ARG A 345 -26.57 3.15 -10.22
CA ARG A 345 -27.18 4.35 -10.82
C ARG A 345 -27.94 5.22 -9.81
N ASP A 346 -28.22 4.67 -8.64
CA ASP A 346 -29.11 5.23 -7.62
C ASP A 346 -28.37 5.85 -6.44
N ARG A 347 -27.04 5.69 -6.37
CA ARG A 347 -26.22 6.21 -5.28
C ARG A 347 -24.76 6.40 -5.67
N GLU A 348 -24.07 7.22 -4.89
CA GLU A 348 -22.61 7.37 -5.00
C GLU A 348 -21.89 6.27 -4.22
N VAL A 349 -20.78 5.80 -4.79
CA VAL A 349 -19.89 4.78 -4.22
C VAL A 349 -18.44 5.16 -4.45
N VAL A 350 -17.55 4.63 -3.62
CA VAL A 350 -16.10 4.71 -3.86
C VAL A 350 -15.73 3.67 -4.91
N CYS A 351 -15.44 4.09 -6.13
CA CYS A 351 -15.12 3.20 -7.27
C CYS A 351 -13.70 2.61 -7.23
N HIS A 352 -12.78 3.15 -6.40
CA HIS A 352 -11.45 2.58 -6.27
C HIS A 352 -11.53 1.09 -5.89
N ALA A 353 -10.83 0.24 -6.66
CA ALA A 353 -10.82 -1.21 -6.44
C ALA A 353 -10.32 -1.56 -5.03
N SER A 354 -10.93 -2.55 -4.41
CA SER A 354 -10.51 -3.04 -3.10
C SER A 354 -11.12 -4.40 -2.78
N ALA A 355 -10.34 -5.26 -2.12
CA ALA A 355 -10.75 -6.54 -1.59
C ALA A 355 -11.07 -6.46 -0.09
N TRP A 356 -12.08 -7.19 0.33
CA TRP A 356 -12.64 -7.13 1.69
C TRP A 356 -12.79 -8.51 2.28
N ASP A 357 -12.45 -8.66 3.57
CA ASP A 357 -12.83 -9.76 4.43
C ASP A 357 -13.78 -9.19 5.51
N VAL A 358 -15.08 -9.45 5.36
CA VAL A 358 -16.12 -8.74 6.11
C VAL A 358 -16.46 -9.43 7.42
N ASP A 359 -16.31 -10.75 7.50
CA ASP A 359 -16.62 -11.57 8.68
C ASP A 359 -15.41 -12.33 9.25
N TYR A 360 -14.26 -12.22 8.59
CA TYR A 360 -13.03 -12.97 8.91
C TYR A 360 -13.18 -14.50 8.82
N GLU A 361 -14.16 -14.98 8.06
CA GLU A 361 -14.43 -16.41 7.88
C GLU A 361 -14.72 -16.78 6.41
N SER A 362 -15.81 -16.27 5.86
CA SER A 362 -16.32 -16.70 4.56
C SER A 362 -16.87 -15.58 3.68
N ASP A 363 -17.14 -14.40 4.23
CA ASP A 363 -17.71 -13.28 3.50
C ASP A 363 -16.61 -12.38 2.95
N VAL A 364 -15.89 -12.89 1.96
CA VAL A 364 -14.93 -12.09 1.18
C VAL A 364 -15.64 -11.41 0.01
N ARG A 365 -15.23 -10.19 -0.33
CA ARG A 365 -15.82 -9.37 -1.39
C ARG A 365 -14.75 -8.58 -2.14
N ILE A 366 -15.07 -8.16 -3.38
CA ILE A 366 -14.40 -7.04 -4.02
C ILE A 366 -15.39 -5.90 -4.27
N LYS A 367 -14.88 -4.69 -4.26
CA LYS A 367 -15.60 -3.48 -4.65
C LYS A 367 -14.84 -2.80 -5.77
N MET A 368 -15.51 -2.62 -6.91
CA MET A 368 -14.89 -2.05 -8.09
C MET A 368 -16.01 -1.58 -9.05
N CYS A 369 -15.82 -0.45 -9.75
CA CYS A 369 -16.70 -0.02 -10.83
C CYS A 369 -16.09 -0.51 -12.16
N ILE A 370 -16.23 -1.78 -12.47
CA ILE A 370 -15.55 -2.48 -13.56
C ILE A 370 -16.01 -1.94 -14.92
N GLU A 371 -15.05 -1.56 -15.75
CA GLU A 371 -15.19 -1.29 -17.15
C GLU A 371 -14.41 -2.33 -17.99
N PRO A 372 -14.80 -2.63 -19.23
CA PRO A 372 -14.12 -3.63 -20.06
C PRO A 372 -12.78 -3.09 -20.59
N THR A 373 -11.84 -2.82 -19.71
CA THR A 373 -10.49 -2.31 -20.00
C THR A 373 -9.41 -3.33 -19.63
N ALA A 374 -8.25 -3.20 -20.25
CA ALA A 374 -7.06 -3.99 -19.91
C ALA A 374 -6.62 -3.75 -18.46
N GLU A 375 -6.76 -2.52 -17.99
CA GLU A 375 -6.43 -2.13 -16.61
C GLU A 375 -7.31 -2.86 -15.62
N ASP A 376 -8.64 -2.78 -15.77
CA ASP A 376 -9.59 -3.42 -14.87
C ASP A 376 -9.50 -4.94 -14.90
N PHE A 377 -9.23 -5.53 -16.07
CA PHE A 377 -8.99 -6.96 -16.19
C PHE A 377 -7.78 -7.39 -15.34
N SER A 378 -6.69 -6.64 -15.38
CA SER A 378 -5.49 -6.87 -14.57
C SER A 378 -5.77 -6.66 -13.08
N THR A 379 -6.47 -5.56 -12.75
CA THR A 379 -6.84 -5.20 -11.37
C THR A 379 -7.74 -6.26 -10.74
N ILE A 380 -8.68 -6.85 -11.47
CA ILE A 380 -9.49 -7.98 -10.97
C ILE A 380 -8.60 -9.15 -10.53
N HIS A 381 -7.60 -9.52 -11.34
CA HIS A 381 -6.68 -10.60 -10.99
C HIS A 381 -5.85 -10.27 -9.74
N HIS A 382 -5.51 -8.99 -9.55
CA HIS A 382 -4.84 -8.47 -8.35
C HIS A 382 -5.75 -8.53 -7.12
N GLU A 383 -6.95 -7.95 -7.17
CA GLU A 383 -7.88 -7.90 -6.03
C GLU A 383 -8.30 -9.29 -5.53
N LEU A 384 -8.50 -10.22 -6.45
CA LEU A 384 -8.77 -11.61 -6.07
C LEU A 384 -7.58 -12.26 -5.34
N GLY A 385 -6.35 -11.82 -5.58
CA GLY A 385 -5.17 -12.25 -4.83
C GLY A 385 -5.30 -11.97 -3.34
N HIS A 386 -5.82 -10.79 -2.99
CA HIS A 386 -6.12 -10.45 -1.60
C HIS A 386 -7.18 -11.36 -1.01
N ASN A 387 -8.30 -11.62 -1.71
CA ASN A 387 -9.36 -12.49 -1.22
C ASN A 387 -8.88 -13.94 -1.02
N TYR A 388 -8.06 -14.48 -1.92
CA TYR A 388 -7.48 -15.82 -1.77
C TYR A 388 -6.50 -15.90 -0.60
N TYR A 389 -5.75 -14.82 -0.31
CA TYR A 389 -4.89 -14.74 0.87
C TYR A 389 -5.75 -14.72 2.15
N GLN A 390 -6.76 -13.86 2.23
CA GLN A 390 -7.69 -13.76 3.35
C GLN A 390 -8.32 -15.13 3.68
N ARG A 391 -8.79 -15.85 2.67
CA ARG A 391 -9.36 -17.19 2.83
C ARG A 391 -8.36 -18.23 3.32
N ALA A 392 -7.09 -18.12 2.93
CA ALA A 392 -6.06 -19.10 3.26
C ALA A 392 -5.64 -19.03 4.73
N TYR A 393 -5.59 -17.87 5.34
CA TYR A 393 -5.17 -17.70 6.74
C TYR A 393 -6.33 -17.63 7.74
N LYS A 394 -7.58 -17.76 7.32
CA LYS A 394 -8.78 -17.57 8.14
C LYS A 394 -8.85 -18.41 9.42
N ASP A 395 -8.21 -19.57 9.45
CA ASP A 395 -8.23 -20.49 10.59
C ASP A 395 -7.12 -20.20 11.62
N LEU A 396 -6.25 -19.20 11.36
CA LEU A 396 -5.24 -18.75 12.30
C LEU A 396 -5.85 -17.88 13.42
N PRO A 397 -5.16 -17.71 14.58
CA PRO A 397 -5.46 -16.62 15.52
C PRO A 397 -5.49 -15.27 14.79
N VAL A 398 -6.42 -14.38 15.16
CA VAL A 398 -6.66 -13.11 14.44
C VAL A 398 -5.41 -12.26 14.29
N ILE A 399 -4.53 -12.24 15.30
CA ILE A 399 -3.25 -11.53 15.27
C ILE A 399 -2.34 -12.00 14.12
N PHE A 400 -2.54 -13.23 13.62
CA PHE A 400 -1.79 -13.79 12.50
C PHE A 400 -2.50 -13.66 11.15
N ARG A 401 -3.74 -13.15 11.11
CA ARG A 401 -4.54 -13.03 9.86
C ARG A 401 -4.18 -11.78 9.08
N ASP A 402 -2.95 -11.76 8.57
CA ASP A 402 -2.43 -10.77 7.63
C ASP A 402 -1.32 -11.44 6.81
N SER A 403 -0.79 -10.76 5.80
CA SER A 403 0.34 -11.26 5.01
C SER A 403 1.64 -11.33 5.82
N ALA A 404 2.57 -12.16 5.38
CA ALA A 404 3.85 -12.38 6.07
C ALA A 404 4.62 -11.08 6.38
N ASN A 405 4.50 -10.07 5.51
CA ASN A 405 4.76 -8.65 5.76
C ASN A 405 3.92 -7.81 4.82
N ASP A 406 3.86 -6.49 5.03
CA ASP A 406 3.01 -5.56 4.27
C ASP A 406 3.17 -5.64 2.74
N GLY A 407 4.33 -6.08 2.23
CA GLY A 407 4.59 -6.20 0.80
C GLY A 407 4.05 -7.48 0.16
N PHE A 408 3.77 -8.53 0.94
CA PHE A 408 3.33 -9.81 0.39
C PHE A 408 1.91 -9.77 -0.16
N HIS A 409 0.99 -9.07 0.52
CA HIS A 409 -0.39 -8.94 0.06
C HIS A 409 -0.46 -8.31 -1.34
N GLU A 410 0.23 -7.18 -1.50
CA GLU A 410 0.32 -6.47 -2.78
C GLU A 410 1.07 -7.31 -3.84
N ALA A 411 2.18 -7.95 -3.43
CA ALA A 411 3.00 -8.72 -4.35
C ALA A 411 2.27 -9.92 -4.95
N ILE A 412 1.39 -10.59 -4.20
CA ILE A 412 0.63 -11.75 -4.71
C ILE A 412 -0.34 -11.33 -5.80
N GLY A 413 -1.14 -10.30 -5.58
CA GLY A 413 -2.06 -9.76 -6.59
C GLY A 413 -1.32 -9.37 -7.87
N ASP A 414 -0.25 -8.60 -7.71
CA ASP A 414 0.62 -8.16 -8.82
C ASP A 414 1.30 -9.33 -9.55
N THR A 415 1.73 -10.38 -8.82
CA THR A 415 2.34 -11.57 -9.43
C THR A 415 1.38 -12.30 -10.36
N ILE A 416 0.12 -12.43 -9.97
CA ILE A 416 -0.92 -13.02 -10.82
C ILE A 416 -1.22 -12.12 -12.01
N ALA A 417 -1.26 -10.81 -11.82
CA ALA A 417 -1.41 -9.84 -12.90
C ALA A 417 -0.26 -9.90 -13.93
N LEU A 418 0.98 -10.24 -13.51
CA LEU A 418 2.09 -10.51 -14.43
C LEU A 418 1.84 -11.72 -15.35
N SER A 419 0.99 -12.66 -14.94
CA SER A 419 0.59 -13.84 -15.74
C SER A 419 -0.54 -13.56 -16.72
N VAL A 420 -1.09 -12.35 -16.77
CA VAL A 420 -2.02 -11.88 -17.82
C VAL A 420 -1.19 -11.56 -19.07
N THR A 421 -0.71 -12.59 -19.74
CA THR A 421 0.14 -12.53 -20.93
C THR A 421 -0.65 -12.82 -22.20
N PRO A 422 -0.11 -12.52 -23.40
CA PRO A 422 -0.75 -12.94 -24.65
C PRO A 422 -1.07 -14.44 -24.71
N GLU A 423 -0.19 -15.29 -24.19
CA GLU A 423 -0.39 -16.73 -24.11
C GLU A 423 -1.58 -17.12 -23.21
N TYR A 424 -1.75 -16.43 -22.09
CA TYR A 424 -2.96 -16.59 -21.26
C TYR A 424 -4.21 -16.18 -22.01
N LEU A 425 -4.20 -15.05 -22.70
CA LEU A 425 -5.35 -14.56 -23.47
C LEU A 425 -5.74 -15.55 -24.60
N VAL A 426 -4.77 -16.23 -25.20
CA VAL A 426 -5.03 -17.31 -26.17
C VAL A 426 -5.69 -18.50 -25.48
N ARG A 427 -5.18 -18.95 -24.33
CA ARG A 427 -5.74 -20.09 -23.59
C ARG A 427 -7.19 -19.89 -23.14
N ILE A 428 -7.55 -18.64 -22.79
CA ILE A 428 -8.92 -18.32 -22.37
C ILE A 428 -9.84 -17.91 -23.52
N GLY A 429 -9.34 -17.93 -24.77
CA GLY A 429 -10.12 -17.69 -26.00
C GLY A 429 -10.39 -16.22 -26.33
N LEU A 430 -9.73 -15.28 -25.66
CA LEU A 430 -9.86 -13.83 -25.98
C LEU A 430 -8.95 -13.41 -27.14
N LEU A 431 -7.83 -14.07 -27.35
CA LEU A 431 -6.87 -13.79 -28.42
C LEU A 431 -6.68 -15.02 -29.31
N GLY A 432 -6.66 -14.85 -30.62
CA GLY A 432 -6.48 -15.98 -31.54
C GLY A 432 -5.08 -16.56 -31.53
N ASN A 433 -4.06 -15.69 -31.61
CA ASN A 433 -2.65 -16.07 -31.58
C ASN A 433 -1.85 -15.03 -30.80
N ALA A 434 -0.83 -15.47 -30.07
CA ALA A 434 0.10 -14.55 -29.41
C ALA A 434 0.92 -13.78 -30.47
N PRO A 435 1.18 -12.48 -30.26
CA PRO A 435 2.02 -11.69 -31.16
C PRO A 435 3.46 -12.19 -31.21
N ASP A 436 4.15 -11.87 -32.30
CA ASP A 436 5.57 -12.15 -32.47
C ASP A 436 6.43 -11.43 -31.40
N ALA A 437 7.53 -12.06 -30.99
CA ALA A 437 8.42 -11.54 -29.95
C ALA A 437 9.08 -10.20 -30.30
N SER A 438 9.17 -9.84 -31.58
CA SER A 438 9.69 -8.53 -32.03
C SER A 438 8.86 -7.34 -31.49
N ARG A 439 7.64 -7.59 -31.04
CA ARG A 439 6.72 -6.57 -30.48
C ARG A 439 6.84 -6.41 -28.95
N ASP A 440 7.63 -7.23 -28.28
CA ASP A 440 7.72 -7.23 -26.81
C ASP A 440 8.32 -5.96 -26.22
N ILE A 441 9.23 -5.29 -26.95
CA ILE A 441 9.94 -4.11 -26.44
C ILE A 441 8.98 -2.99 -26.05
N GLY A 442 7.93 -2.74 -26.86
CA GLY A 442 6.93 -1.74 -26.52
C GLY A 442 6.16 -2.04 -25.22
N LEU A 443 5.74 -3.30 -25.05
CA LEU A 443 5.07 -3.76 -23.83
C LEU A 443 5.99 -3.70 -22.60
N LEU A 444 7.23 -4.17 -22.76
CA LEU A 444 8.23 -4.13 -21.68
C LEU A 444 8.60 -2.70 -21.28
N LEU A 445 8.75 -1.79 -22.25
CA LEU A 445 9.04 -0.39 -21.97
C LEU A 445 7.86 0.25 -21.21
N SER A 446 6.62 0.05 -21.65
CA SER A 446 5.44 0.55 -20.93
C SER A 446 5.41 0.04 -19.48
N ARG A 447 5.65 -1.24 -19.27
CA ARG A 447 5.70 -1.84 -17.93
C ARG A 447 6.89 -1.37 -17.11
N ALA A 448 8.05 -1.10 -17.73
CA ALA A 448 9.19 -0.53 -17.02
C ALA A 448 8.94 0.92 -16.57
N LEU A 449 8.24 1.73 -17.38
CA LEU A 449 7.82 3.08 -16.99
C LEU A 449 6.86 3.08 -15.80
N GLU A 450 6.12 2.00 -15.57
CA GLU A 450 5.30 1.79 -14.39
C GLU A 450 6.12 1.21 -13.22
N LYS A 451 6.61 -0.01 -13.37
CA LYS A 451 7.15 -0.81 -12.26
C LYS A 451 8.60 -0.45 -11.90
N VAL A 452 9.48 -0.20 -12.88
CA VAL A 452 10.89 0.13 -12.60
C VAL A 452 11.05 1.60 -12.21
N ALA A 453 10.34 2.50 -12.87
CA ALA A 453 10.36 3.93 -12.54
C ALA A 453 9.86 4.23 -11.11
N PHE A 454 8.94 3.41 -10.59
CA PHE A 454 8.41 3.53 -9.23
C PHE A 454 9.45 3.25 -8.14
N LEU A 455 10.35 2.30 -8.35
CA LEU A 455 11.21 1.75 -7.30
C LEU A 455 11.97 2.82 -6.48
N PRO A 456 12.69 3.77 -7.10
CA PRO A 456 13.41 4.77 -6.31
C PRO A 456 12.47 5.70 -5.53
N PHE A 457 11.29 6.01 -6.04
CA PHE A 457 10.29 6.80 -5.31
C PHE A 457 9.73 6.02 -4.11
N GLY A 458 9.50 4.72 -4.28
CA GLY A 458 9.10 3.81 -3.21
C GLY A 458 10.04 3.83 -2.01
N LEU A 459 11.33 4.12 -2.23
CA LEU A 459 12.34 4.29 -1.18
C LEU A 459 12.31 5.69 -0.55
N VAL A 460 12.25 6.74 -1.36
CA VAL A 460 12.46 8.13 -0.92
C VAL A 460 11.54 8.53 0.23
N ILE A 461 10.26 8.14 0.18
CA ILE A 461 9.25 8.55 1.16
C ILE A 461 9.66 8.12 2.58
N ASP A 462 9.98 6.85 2.76
CA ASP A 462 10.29 6.32 4.09
C ASP A 462 11.73 6.57 4.49
N GLN A 463 12.69 6.59 3.56
CA GLN A 463 14.06 7.04 3.83
C GLN A 463 14.06 8.46 4.40
N TRP A 464 13.26 9.36 3.83
CA TRP A 464 13.10 10.73 4.36
C TRP A 464 12.43 10.72 5.74
N ARG A 465 11.32 9.99 5.94
CA ARG A 465 10.60 9.94 7.20
C ARG A 465 11.44 9.33 8.33
N TRP A 466 12.20 8.28 8.05
CA TRP A 466 13.09 7.68 9.06
C TRP A 466 14.17 8.64 9.53
N LYS A 467 14.73 9.46 8.63
CA LYS A 467 15.68 10.51 9.00
C LYS A 467 15.03 11.63 9.82
N VAL A 468 13.78 11.96 9.55
CA VAL A 468 12.99 12.90 10.37
C VAL A 468 12.72 12.32 11.75
N PHE A 469 12.23 11.09 11.85
CA PHE A 469 11.95 10.46 13.13
C PHE A 469 13.19 10.18 13.97
N SER A 470 14.30 9.83 13.37
CA SER A 470 15.58 9.67 14.10
C SER A 470 16.18 10.99 14.59
N GLY A 471 15.69 12.14 14.09
CA GLY A 471 16.24 13.47 14.38
C GLY A 471 17.48 13.83 13.56
N GLU A 472 17.86 12.99 12.58
CA GLU A 472 18.96 13.29 11.64
C GLU A 472 18.63 14.51 10.78
N VAL A 473 17.35 14.74 10.50
CA VAL A 473 16.85 15.84 9.67
C VAL A 473 15.94 16.75 10.50
N ALA A 474 16.38 17.98 10.67
CA ALA A 474 15.62 19.02 11.39
C ALA A 474 14.56 19.69 10.48
N PRO A 475 13.52 20.33 11.05
CA PRO A 475 12.48 21.02 10.28
C PRO A 475 13.01 22.03 9.26
N ALA A 476 14.10 22.74 9.57
CA ALA A 476 14.74 23.70 8.66
C ALA A 476 15.34 23.05 7.40
N THR A 477 15.61 21.75 7.41
CA THR A 477 16.21 21.01 6.29
C THR A 477 15.28 19.97 5.69
N TYR A 478 14.01 19.91 6.08
CA TYR A 478 13.04 18.92 5.57
C TYR A 478 12.97 18.90 4.04
N ASN A 479 12.83 20.08 3.43
CA ASN A 479 12.68 20.18 1.99
C ASN A 479 13.99 19.94 1.22
N GLN A 480 15.11 20.43 1.75
CA GLN A 480 16.43 20.17 1.15
C GLN A 480 16.73 18.67 1.12
N THR A 481 16.60 17.96 2.27
CA THR A 481 16.86 16.51 2.34
C THR A 481 15.92 15.72 1.45
N TRP A 482 14.66 16.15 1.30
CA TRP A 482 13.73 15.54 0.35
C TRP A 482 14.28 15.58 -1.08
N TRP A 483 14.76 16.73 -1.53
CA TRP A 483 15.29 16.87 -2.89
C TRP A 483 16.65 16.22 -3.07
N ASP A 484 17.48 16.16 -2.05
CA ASP A 484 18.74 15.42 -2.06
C ASP A 484 18.47 13.91 -2.28
N LEU A 485 17.49 13.34 -1.57
CA LEU A 485 17.07 11.96 -1.76
C LEU A 485 16.43 11.72 -3.14
N ARG A 486 15.60 12.67 -3.62
CA ARG A 486 15.01 12.60 -4.96
C ARG A 486 16.09 12.62 -6.04
N LEU A 487 17.09 13.44 -5.89
CA LEU A 487 18.24 13.47 -6.80
C LEU A 487 19.02 12.15 -6.71
N GLN A 488 19.34 11.71 -5.49
CA GLN A 488 20.15 10.51 -5.26
C GLN A 488 19.51 9.24 -5.84
N TYR A 489 18.22 9.02 -5.58
CA TYR A 489 17.53 7.78 -5.95
C TYR A 489 16.85 7.88 -7.32
N GLN A 490 16.14 8.96 -7.60
CA GLN A 490 15.35 9.10 -8.84
C GLN A 490 16.07 9.83 -9.97
N GLY A 491 17.10 10.63 -9.70
CA GLY A 491 17.72 11.48 -10.72
C GLY A 491 16.75 12.54 -11.27
N VAL A 492 15.90 13.11 -10.43
CA VAL A 492 14.97 14.17 -10.79
C VAL A 492 15.27 15.46 -10.05
N ALA A 493 14.93 16.58 -10.64
CA ALA A 493 15.08 17.93 -10.06
C ALA A 493 13.75 18.66 -10.05
N PRO A 494 13.53 19.60 -9.09
CA PRO A 494 12.37 20.47 -9.13
C PRO A 494 12.47 21.48 -10.27
N PRO A 495 11.35 22.10 -10.70
CA PRO A 495 11.36 23.10 -11.79
C PRO A 495 12.09 24.41 -11.41
N SER A 496 12.13 24.72 -10.13
CA SER A 496 12.75 25.92 -9.57
C SER A 496 13.44 25.60 -8.24
N PRO A 497 14.35 26.42 -7.72
CA PRO A 497 14.92 26.25 -6.39
C PRO A 497 13.84 26.13 -5.31
N ARG A 498 13.98 25.13 -4.42
CA ARG A 498 12.99 24.80 -3.37
C ARG A 498 13.66 24.89 -2.00
N GLY A 499 13.55 26.04 -1.34
CA GLY A 499 14.18 26.31 -0.05
C GLY A 499 13.38 25.84 1.16
N ASP A 500 13.74 26.38 2.33
CA ASP A 500 13.11 26.03 3.62
C ASP A 500 11.65 26.50 3.73
N GLU A 501 11.25 27.50 2.95
CA GLU A 501 9.87 27.98 2.87
C GLU A 501 8.90 26.95 2.28
N HIS A 502 9.42 25.91 1.62
CA HIS A 502 8.64 24.83 1.03
C HIS A 502 8.53 23.60 1.97
N PHE A 503 7.55 22.74 1.67
CA PHE A 503 7.38 21.44 2.34
C PHE A 503 6.86 20.41 1.33
N ASP A 504 7.62 20.13 0.28
CA ASP A 504 7.22 19.28 -0.84
C ASP A 504 6.88 17.84 -0.44
N PRO A 505 7.53 17.21 0.57
CA PRO A 505 7.06 15.90 1.05
C PRO A 505 5.58 15.90 1.50
N GLY A 506 5.08 17.01 2.07
CA GLY A 506 3.69 17.15 2.46
C GLY A 506 2.69 17.20 1.31
N ALA A 507 3.15 17.43 0.08
CA ALA A 507 2.31 17.38 -1.13
C ALA A 507 1.99 15.94 -1.58
N LYS A 508 2.56 14.89 -0.94
CA LYS A 508 2.22 13.48 -1.14
C LYS A 508 1.35 13.00 0.01
N TYR A 509 0.13 12.53 -0.30
CA TYR A 509 -0.89 12.11 0.68
C TYR A 509 -0.36 11.25 1.83
N HIS A 510 0.51 10.29 1.55
CA HIS A 510 1.05 9.35 2.53
C HIS A 510 1.88 10.00 3.65
N VAL A 511 2.37 11.22 3.44
CA VAL A 511 3.11 11.97 4.47
C VAL A 511 2.16 12.59 5.49
N PRO A 512 1.19 13.46 5.12
CA PRO A 512 0.22 14.00 6.07
C PRO A 512 -0.75 12.95 6.63
N ASP A 513 -0.99 11.84 5.91
CA ASP A 513 -1.81 10.71 6.35
C ASP A 513 -1.07 9.75 7.29
N ASN A 514 0.25 9.85 7.35
CA ASN A 514 1.12 8.96 8.12
C ASN A 514 1.10 7.48 7.66
N THR A 515 0.86 7.21 6.38
CA THR A 515 0.86 5.84 5.85
C THR A 515 2.29 5.37 5.50
N PRO A 516 2.81 4.25 6.07
CA PRO A 516 4.12 3.68 5.68
C PRO A 516 4.18 3.34 4.20
N TYR A 517 5.34 3.53 3.58
CA TYR A 517 5.48 3.47 2.12
C TYR A 517 6.44 2.39 1.61
N ALA A 518 7.38 1.92 2.42
CA ALA A 518 8.36 0.88 2.06
C ALA A 518 7.70 -0.41 1.57
N ARG A 519 6.46 -0.70 2.01
CA ARG A 519 5.65 -1.84 1.54
C ARG A 519 5.52 -1.91 0.03
N TYR A 520 5.33 -0.76 -0.63
CA TYR A 520 5.16 -0.69 -2.08
C TYR A 520 6.46 -0.99 -2.82
N PHE A 521 7.61 -0.53 -2.29
CA PHE A 521 8.91 -0.91 -2.83
C PHE A 521 9.13 -2.42 -2.73
N ILE A 522 8.86 -3.01 -1.57
CA ILE A 522 9.00 -4.45 -1.33
C ILE A 522 8.06 -5.23 -2.25
N ALA A 523 6.81 -4.81 -2.38
CA ALA A 523 5.84 -5.47 -3.26
C ALA A 523 6.31 -5.49 -4.72
N HIS A 524 6.87 -4.37 -5.20
CA HIS A 524 7.42 -4.29 -6.56
C HIS A 524 8.64 -5.20 -6.77
N ILE A 525 9.42 -5.47 -5.73
CA ILE A 525 10.51 -6.46 -5.81
C ILE A 525 9.95 -7.88 -5.79
N LEU A 526 9.10 -8.19 -4.82
CA LEU A 526 8.61 -9.54 -4.57
C LEU A 526 7.74 -10.06 -5.71
N GLN A 527 6.94 -9.24 -6.37
CA GLN A 527 6.09 -9.69 -7.48
C GLN A 527 6.91 -10.35 -8.59
N PHE A 528 8.09 -9.83 -8.91
CA PHE A 528 8.98 -10.42 -9.93
C PHE A 528 9.71 -11.65 -9.40
N GLN A 529 10.14 -11.66 -8.14
CA GLN A 529 10.75 -12.84 -7.53
C GLN A 529 9.75 -13.99 -7.44
N PHE A 530 8.52 -13.73 -7.05
CA PHE A 530 7.43 -14.71 -7.02
C PHE A 530 7.12 -15.21 -8.44
N HIS A 531 7.00 -14.31 -9.41
CA HIS A 531 6.74 -14.68 -10.79
C HIS A 531 7.85 -15.56 -11.39
N ARG A 532 9.12 -15.24 -11.12
CA ARG A 532 10.27 -16.07 -11.54
C ARG A 532 10.19 -17.48 -10.93
N ALA A 533 9.89 -17.56 -9.64
CA ALA A 533 9.74 -18.85 -8.96
C ALA A 533 8.55 -19.64 -9.50
N PHE A 534 7.43 -18.98 -9.77
CA PHE A 534 6.24 -19.57 -10.37
C PHE A 534 6.51 -20.06 -11.79
N ALA A 535 7.18 -19.25 -12.62
CA ALA A 535 7.54 -19.65 -13.97
C ALA A 535 8.42 -20.92 -13.97
N LYS A 536 9.38 -21.00 -13.04
CA LYS A 536 10.20 -22.20 -12.84
C LYS A 536 9.34 -23.41 -12.42
N ALA A 537 8.43 -23.25 -11.46
CA ALA A 537 7.56 -24.32 -11.00
C ALA A 537 6.57 -24.78 -12.08
N ALA A 538 6.07 -23.86 -12.90
CA ALA A 538 5.21 -24.15 -14.05
C ALA A 538 5.94 -24.75 -15.25
N GLY A 539 7.28 -24.85 -15.22
CA GLY A 539 8.10 -25.36 -16.34
C GLY A 539 8.07 -24.45 -17.57
N CYS A 540 7.89 -23.14 -17.39
CA CYS A 540 7.94 -22.19 -18.52
C CYS A 540 9.28 -22.22 -19.23
N THR A 541 9.24 -22.34 -20.56
CA THR A 541 10.40 -22.28 -21.44
C THR A 541 10.49 -20.95 -22.23
N THR A 542 9.45 -20.14 -22.16
CA THR A 542 9.40 -18.79 -22.75
C THR A 542 10.05 -17.77 -21.82
N PRO A 543 10.43 -16.59 -22.33
CA PRO A 543 10.86 -15.47 -21.48
C PRO A 543 9.82 -15.14 -20.39
N LEU A 544 10.27 -14.67 -19.20
CA LEU A 544 9.41 -14.44 -18.03
C LEU A 544 8.19 -13.57 -18.33
N HIS A 545 8.35 -12.52 -19.13
CA HIS A 545 7.25 -11.61 -19.48
C HIS A 545 6.18 -12.23 -20.39
N ARG A 546 6.44 -13.41 -20.96
CA ARG A 546 5.48 -14.19 -21.76
C ARG A 546 4.95 -15.41 -21.01
N CYS A 547 5.57 -15.76 -19.86
CA CYS A 547 5.13 -16.89 -19.06
C CYS A 547 3.81 -16.60 -18.36
N SER A 548 2.83 -17.48 -18.55
CA SER A 548 1.64 -17.53 -17.71
C SER A 548 1.63 -18.83 -16.91
N VAL A 549 1.33 -18.72 -15.63
CA VAL A 549 1.25 -19.87 -14.73
C VAL A 549 -0.16 -20.46 -14.64
N TYR A 550 -1.08 -20.00 -15.48
CA TYR A 550 -2.43 -20.52 -15.59
C TYR A 550 -2.41 -22.06 -15.74
N GLU A 551 -3.26 -22.76 -14.99
CA GLU A 551 -3.37 -24.23 -14.92
C GLU A 551 -2.21 -24.98 -14.21
N SER A 552 -1.21 -24.29 -13.64
CA SER A 552 -0.11 -24.93 -12.91
C SER A 552 -0.51 -25.30 -11.47
N LYS A 553 -0.78 -26.58 -11.21
CA LYS A 553 -1.10 -27.06 -9.87
C LYS A 553 0.06 -26.94 -8.90
N ASP A 554 1.30 -27.10 -9.36
CA ASP A 554 2.50 -26.97 -8.52
C ASP A 554 2.66 -25.54 -8.01
N VAL A 555 2.36 -24.55 -8.85
CA VAL A 555 2.31 -23.14 -8.44
C VAL A 555 1.22 -22.94 -7.37
N GLY A 556 0.03 -23.51 -7.60
CA GLY A 556 -1.06 -23.39 -6.63
C GLY A 556 -0.76 -24.00 -5.27
N GLN A 557 -0.08 -25.14 -5.23
CA GLN A 557 0.36 -25.78 -3.98
C GLN A 557 1.34 -24.91 -3.20
N ARG A 558 2.37 -24.37 -3.86
CA ARG A 558 3.36 -23.45 -3.24
C ARG A 558 2.69 -22.16 -2.77
N LEU A 559 1.82 -21.60 -3.60
CA LEU A 559 1.06 -20.41 -3.27
C LEU A 559 0.23 -20.66 -2.00
N ASN A 560 -0.59 -21.69 -1.98
CA ASN A 560 -1.45 -21.99 -0.83
C ASN A 560 -0.64 -22.28 0.45
N ALA A 561 0.49 -22.97 0.34
CA ALA A 561 1.37 -23.24 1.48
C ALA A 561 1.88 -21.95 2.12
N MET A 562 2.25 -20.95 1.32
CA MET A 562 2.68 -19.64 1.80
C MET A 562 1.50 -18.83 2.36
N LEU A 563 0.40 -18.73 1.62
CA LEU A 563 -0.78 -17.95 2.03
C LEU A 563 -1.32 -18.41 3.39
N SER A 564 -1.35 -19.73 3.64
CA SER A 564 -1.86 -20.32 4.89
C SER A 564 -1.00 -20.01 6.12
N MET A 565 0.23 -19.52 5.94
CA MET A 565 1.08 -19.11 7.07
C MET A 565 0.64 -17.79 7.69
N GLY A 566 0.02 -16.89 6.94
CA GLY A 566 -0.27 -15.54 7.40
C GLY A 566 0.98 -14.91 8.02
N MET A 567 0.83 -14.27 9.19
CA MET A 567 1.94 -13.75 10.01
C MET A 567 2.46 -14.74 11.06
N SER A 568 2.00 -16.01 11.07
CA SER A 568 2.39 -16.98 12.09
C SER A 568 3.87 -17.37 12.05
N LYS A 569 4.53 -17.16 10.92
CA LYS A 569 5.96 -17.35 10.69
C LYS A 569 6.63 -16.07 10.23
N PRO A 570 7.93 -15.91 10.48
CA PRO A 570 8.71 -14.81 9.89
C PRO A 570 8.62 -14.87 8.35
N TRP A 571 8.62 -13.68 7.70
CA TRP A 571 8.49 -13.60 6.24
C TRP A 571 9.54 -14.42 5.44
N PRO A 572 10.80 -14.67 5.92
CA PRO A 572 11.72 -15.54 5.20
C PRO A 572 11.24 -16.99 5.07
N ASP A 573 10.43 -17.48 6.03
CA ASP A 573 9.83 -18.82 5.97
C ASP A 573 8.71 -18.86 4.93
N ALA A 574 7.89 -17.82 4.86
CA ALA A 574 6.85 -17.67 3.86
C ALA A 574 7.46 -17.55 2.44
N LEU A 575 8.51 -16.75 2.28
CA LEU A 575 9.26 -16.62 1.04
C LEU A 575 9.85 -17.96 0.60
N GLN A 576 10.43 -18.73 1.52
CA GLN A 576 10.98 -20.04 1.25
C GLN A 576 9.92 -21.05 0.80
N ALA A 577 8.74 -21.03 1.42
CA ALA A 577 7.64 -21.91 1.04
C ALA A 577 7.19 -21.68 -0.42
N LEU A 578 7.19 -20.42 -0.85
CA LEU A 578 6.79 -20.03 -2.19
C LEU A 578 7.89 -20.24 -3.23
N THR A 579 9.10 -19.73 -2.94
CA THR A 579 10.19 -19.58 -3.92
C THR A 579 11.31 -20.60 -3.76
N GLY A 580 11.46 -21.18 -2.58
CA GLY A 580 12.63 -21.97 -2.17
C GLY A 580 13.78 -21.11 -1.63
N GLU A 581 13.66 -19.79 -1.63
CA GLU A 581 14.68 -18.82 -1.18
C GLU A 581 14.22 -18.16 0.13
N ARG A 582 15.16 -17.74 0.98
CA ARG A 582 14.88 -17.08 2.26
C ARG A 582 15.21 -15.58 2.25
N GLN A 583 15.77 -15.08 1.15
CA GLN A 583 16.20 -13.69 0.99
C GLN A 583 15.47 -13.06 -0.18
N MET A 584 15.03 -11.81 -0.04
CA MET A 584 14.50 -11.02 -1.15
C MET A 584 15.57 -10.84 -2.21
N ASP A 585 15.21 -10.93 -3.47
CA ASP A 585 16.12 -10.82 -4.59
C ASP A 585 15.50 -10.02 -5.75
N ALA A 586 16.04 -8.84 -5.98
CA ALA A 586 15.59 -7.96 -7.05
C ALA A 586 16.15 -8.32 -8.43
N SER A 587 17.09 -9.30 -8.54
CA SER A 587 17.61 -9.76 -9.83
C SER A 587 16.51 -10.33 -10.73
N ALA A 588 15.41 -10.81 -10.16
CA ALA A 588 14.24 -11.26 -10.90
C ALA A 588 13.63 -10.18 -11.83
N ILE A 589 13.77 -8.90 -11.45
CA ILE A 589 13.38 -7.77 -12.30
C ILE A 589 14.28 -7.71 -13.54
N LEU A 590 15.58 -7.90 -13.36
CA LEU A 590 16.54 -7.90 -14.48
C LEU A 590 16.25 -9.05 -15.44
N ASP A 591 15.93 -10.24 -14.91
CA ASP A 591 15.55 -11.41 -15.72
C ASP A 591 14.25 -11.14 -16.52
N TYR A 592 13.26 -10.52 -15.89
CA TYR A 592 12.00 -10.18 -16.54
C TYR A 592 12.17 -9.16 -17.66
N PHE A 593 12.98 -8.12 -17.41
CA PHE A 593 13.24 -7.04 -18.37
C PHE A 593 14.49 -7.26 -19.22
N ALA A 594 15.06 -8.47 -19.26
CA ALA A 594 16.30 -8.74 -20.01
C ALA A 594 16.26 -8.29 -21.49
N PRO A 595 15.17 -8.54 -22.27
CA PRO A 595 15.09 -8.04 -23.65
C PRO A 595 15.09 -6.51 -23.74
N LEU A 596 14.37 -5.84 -22.83
CA LEU A 596 14.37 -4.37 -22.77
C LEU A 596 15.74 -3.82 -22.38
N ASN A 597 16.42 -4.46 -21.41
CA ASN A 597 17.72 -4.03 -20.95
C ASN A 597 18.75 -4.08 -22.10
N ALA A 598 18.75 -5.17 -22.89
CA ALA A 598 19.59 -5.29 -24.07
C ALA A 598 19.25 -4.24 -25.15
N TRP A 599 17.95 -3.99 -25.38
CA TRP A 599 17.51 -2.96 -26.33
C TRP A 599 17.92 -1.55 -25.85
N LEU A 600 17.82 -1.23 -24.55
CA LEU A 600 18.28 0.05 -23.99
C LEU A 600 19.79 0.23 -24.18
N ASP A 601 20.60 -0.82 -24.04
CA ASP A 601 22.04 -0.77 -24.31
C ASP A 601 22.33 -0.35 -25.77
N GLU A 602 21.57 -0.85 -26.73
CA GLU A 602 21.70 -0.44 -28.14
C GLU A 602 21.27 1.02 -28.36
N GLN A 603 20.13 1.45 -27.71
CA GLN A 603 19.64 2.82 -27.86
C GLN A 603 20.56 3.87 -27.22
N LEU A 604 21.34 3.47 -26.23
CA LEU A 604 22.22 4.34 -25.47
C LEU A 604 23.69 4.28 -25.87
N LYS A 605 24.02 3.62 -26.99
CA LYS A 605 25.39 3.59 -27.51
C LYS A 605 25.94 5.01 -27.71
N GLY A 606 27.05 5.31 -27.05
CA GLY A 606 27.67 6.63 -27.08
C GLY A 606 27.02 7.69 -26.24
N GLN A 607 25.98 7.34 -25.45
CA GLN A 607 25.31 8.23 -24.51
C GLN A 607 25.84 7.98 -23.09
N GLU A 608 25.88 9.04 -22.28
CA GLU A 608 26.12 8.88 -20.85
C GLU A 608 24.86 8.39 -20.11
N VAL A 609 25.07 7.38 -19.28
CA VAL A 609 24.04 6.76 -18.45
C VAL A 609 24.18 7.27 -17.02
N GLY A 610 23.05 7.67 -16.41
CA GLY A 610 23.00 8.29 -15.09
C GLY A 610 22.81 9.81 -15.13
N TRP A 611 22.98 10.43 -13.94
CA TRP A 611 22.80 11.88 -13.72
C TRP A 611 23.88 12.45 -12.82
#